data_245691e2005c78573c2f8fc8a85ec148
#
_entry.id   245691e2005c78573c2f8fc8a85ec148
#
_cell.length_a   1.000
_cell.length_b   1.000
_cell.length_c   1.000
_cell.angle_alpha   90.00
_cell.angle_beta   90.00
_cell.angle_gamma   90.00
#
_symmetry.space_group_name_H-M   'P 1'
#
loop_
_entity.id
_entity.type
_entity.pdbx_description
1 polymer ?
#
loop_
_entity_poly.entity_id
_entity_poly.type
_entity_poly.pdbx_seq_one_letter_code
_entity_poly.pdbx_strand_id
1 'polypeptide(L)'
;MSEQLKPNNGKSAEPVGAVLVGGAGIAGIQASLDLANSGFKVYLLESSPAIGGRMAQLDKTFPTGDCAMCTLSPKLVEAARNKNVEIITLADIQKVSGEPGNFQVEIRKRPRYVDLKKCNACGECSLACPVSLPSEFDRELGTRKAIFRPYPQAIPNVYGISKATGRAPCKASCPAGVNVQGYVALIAQGKIKEAYDVVRERCPLPAVCGRVCQHPCETECNRNDIDEPVAARDLKRFAADYVYAHRNDLKDVPLVPQMQQKERIAVVGGGPAGLTAATDLRSKGYGVTIFDAMPLLGGMLRYGIPRYRLPGDVLDHEIQYLLDMGIEARTSTRVADP
;
A
#
# COMPACT_ATOMS: atom_id res chain seq x y z
N MET A 1 -0.70 0.46 11.51
CA MET A 1 -1.08 0.99 12.82
C MET A 1 -1.51 -0.19 13.68
N SER A 2 -0.74 -0.51 14.70
CA SER A 2 -1.07 -1.49 15.72
C SER A 2 -1.97 -0.82 16.75
N GLU A 3 -3.25 -1.06 16.69
CA GLU A 3 -4.19 -0.63 17.71
C GLU A 3 -4.07 -1.59 18.90
N GLN A 4 -3.40 -1.15 19.94
CA GLN A 4 -3.39 -1.85 21.21
C GLN A 4 -4.77 -1.64 21.84
N LEU A 5 -5.57 -2.70 21.95
CA LEU A 5 -6.73 -2.72 22.81
C LEU A 5 -6.26 -2.51 24.26
N LYS A 6 -6.43 -1.29 24.77
CA LYS A 6 -6.10 -0.97 26.16
C LYS A 6 -7.03 -1.74 27.09
N PRO A 7 -6.52 -2.32 28.18
CA PRO A 7 -7.39 -2.89 29.21
C PRO A 7 -8.24 -1.75 29.80
N ASN A 8 -9.52 -2.03 30.00
CA ASN A 8 -10.48 -1.11 30.60
C ASN A 8 -10.12 -0.93 32.10
N ASN A 9 -9.41 0.17 32.42
CA ASN A 9 -9.08 0.52 33.79
C ASN A 9 -10.30 1.17 34.46
N GLY A 10 -10.92 0.44 35.37
CA GLY A 10 -11.76 1.05 36.39
C GLY A 10 -12.96 0.23 36.85
N LYS A 11 -12.73 -0.67 37.71
CA LYS A 11 -13.48 -1.23 38.86
C LYS A 11 -13.15 -2.71 38.98
N SER A 12 -12.80 -3.16 40.15
CA SER A 12 -12.52 -4.54 40.51
C SER A 12 -13.75 -5.41 40.30
N ALA A 13 -13.99 -5.79 39.05
CA ALA A 13 -14.84 -6.92 38.71
C ALA A 13 -13.93 -8.15 38.64
N GLU A 14 -14.33 -9.25 39.22
CA GLU A 14 -13.66 -10.54 39.07
C GLU A 14 -13.33 -10.79 37.58
N PRO A 15 -12.17 -11.36 37.26
CA PRO A 15 -11.78 -11.58 35.88
C PRO A 15 -12.80 -12.48 35.19
N VAL A 16 -13.64 -11.88 34.35
CA VAL A 16 -14.56 -12.63 33.50
C VAL A 16 -13.69 -13.38 32.49
N GLY A 17 -13.70 -14.71 32.54
CA GLY A 17 -12.93 -15.53 31.61
C GLY A 17 -13.26 -15.16 30.16
N ALA A 18 -12.23 -14.81 29.38
CA ALA A 18 -12.36 -14.54 27.96
C ALA A 18 -11.64 -15.62 27.16
N VAL A 19 -12.23 -16.06 26.06
CA VAL A 19 -11.69 -17.11 25.19
C VAL A 19 -11.49 -16.56 23.78
N LEU A 20 -10.32 -16.83 23.19
CA LEU A 20 -10.05 -16.57 21.78
C LEU A 20 -10.29 -17.85 20.98
N VAL A 21 -11.14 -17.78 19.97
CA VAL A 21 -11.39 -18.86 19.02
C VAL A 21 -10.77 -18.47 17.67
N GLY A 22 -9.78 -19.24 17.21
CA GLY A 22 -9.07 -19.02 15.95
C GLY A 22 -9.72 -19.79 14.80
N GLY A 23 -10.29 -19.07 13.83
CA GLY A 23 -10.98 -19.62 12.67
C GLY A 23 -12.50 -19.69 12.87
N ALA A 24 -13.24 -18.95 12.03
CA ALA A 24 -14.69 -18.85 12.08
C ALA A 24 -15.39 -19.75 11.02
N GLY A 25 -14.90 -20.97 10.83
CA GLY A 25 -15.65 -22.05 10.18
C GLY A 25 -16.74 -22.58 11.11
N ILE A 26 -17.50 -23.58 10.66
CA ILE A 26 -18.62 -24.15 11.42
C ILE A 26 -18.23 -24.60 12.85
N ALA A 27 -17.07 -25.22 13.00
CA ALA A 27 -16.55 -25.68 14.29
C ALA A 27 -16.24 -24.50 15.22
N GLY A 28 -15.54 -23.47 14.72
CA GLY A 28 -15.23 -22.27 15.52
C GLY A 28 -16.47 -21.47 15.88
N ILE A 29 -17.44 -21.37 14.97
CA ILE A 29 -18.73 -20.73 15.27
C ILE A 29 -19.45 -21.48 16.34
N GLN A 30 -19.56 -22.83 16.26
CA GLN A 30 -20.23 -23.64 17.26
C GLN A 30 -19.55 -23.52 18.63
N ALA A 31 -18.22 -23.69 18.67
CA ALA A 31 -17.45 -23.52 19.90
C ALA A 31 -17.65 -22.14 20.54
N SER A 32 -17.71 -21.09 19.70
CA SER A 32 -17.94 -19.71 20.16
C SER A 32 -19.33 -19.56 20.78
N LEU A 33 -20.36 -20.17 20.19
CA LEU A 33 -21.71 -20.13 20.71
C LEU A 33 -21.83 -20.91 22.03
N ASP A 34 -21.25 -22.10 22.12
CA ASP A 34 -21.29 -22.93 23.33
C ASP A 34 -20.57 -22.23 24.50
N LEU A 35 -19.40 -21.62 24.24
CA LEU A 35 -18.68 -20.84 25.25
C LEU A 35 -19.44 -19.58 25.66
N ALA A 36 -20.01 -18.85 24.69
CA ALA A 36 -20.76 -17.63 24.97
C ALA A 36 -22.06 -17.91 25.77
N ASN A 37 -22.72 -19.02 25.46
CA ASN A 37 -23.92 -19.48 26.21
C ASN A 37 -23.57 -19.97 27.63
N SER A 38 -22.32 -20.41 27.84
CA SER A 38 -21.76 -20.73 29.16
C SER A 38 -21.29 -19.49 29.94
N GLY A 39 -21.46 -18.28 29.38
CA GLY A 39 -21.17 -17.00 30.05
C GLY A 39 -19.82 -16.42 29.80
N PHE A 40 -18.97 -17.05 28.96
CA PHE A 40 -17.66 -16.52 28.64
C PHE A 40 -17.75 -15.43 27.57
N LYS A 41 -16.87 -14.40 27.65
CA LYS A 41 -16.63 -13.49 26.56
C LYS A 41 -15.78 -14.22 25.51
N VAL A 42 -16.21 -14.21 24.23
CA VAL A 42 -15.53 -14.91 23.13
C VAL A 42 -15.09 -13.92 22.06
N TYR A 43 -13.81 -14.00 21.70
CA TYR A 43 -13.24 -13.32 20.54
C TYR A 43 -13.10 -14.32 19.41
N LEU A 44 -13.98 -14.25 18.39
CA LEU A 44 -13.96 -15.12 17.22
C LEU A 44 -13.14 -14.49 16.09
N LEU A 45 -11.96 -15.06 15.84
CA LEU A 45 -11.02 -14.54 14.85
C LEU A 45 -11.21 -15.24 13.49
N GLU A 46 -11.18 -14.45 12.40
CA GLU A 46 -11.30 -14.96 11.04
C GLU A 46 -10.32 -14.21 10.09
N SER A 47 -9.57 -14.97 9.33
CA SER A 47 -8.63 -14.42 8.34
C SER A 47 -9.33 -13.88 7.09
N SER A 48 -10.46 -14.47 6.70
CA SER A 48 -11.26 -14.00 5.56
C SER A 48 -12.11 -12.77 5.92
N PRO A 49 -12.70 -12.08 4.93
CA PRO A 49 -13.56 -10.92 5.19
C PRO A 49 -14.91 -11.26 5.83
N ALA A 50 -15.29 -12.54 5.90
CA ALA A 50 -16.53 -12.99 6.52
C ALA A 50 -16.34 -14.35 7.21
N ILE A 51 -17.16 -14.64 8.23
CA ILE A 51 -17.23 -15.94 8.90
C ILE A 51 -17.98 -16.96 8.05
N GLY A 52 -17.85 -18.26 8.33
CA GLY A 52 -18.54 -19.35 7.62
C GLY A 52 -17.61 -20.43 7.07
N GLY A 53 -16.37 -20.05 6.78
CA GLY A 53 -15.32 -20.97 6.34
C GLY A 53 -15.70 -21.82 5.11
N ARG A 54 -15.21 -23.06 5.08
CA ARG A 54 -15.42 -23.98 3.94
C ARG A 54 -16.89 -24.41 3.77
N MET A 55 -17.66 -24.50 4.87
CA MET A 55 -19.06 -24.92 4.78
C MET A 55 -19.89 -23.92 3.95
N ALA A 56 -19.56 -22.63 3.99
CA ALA A 56 -20.21 -21.63 3.16
C ALA A 56 -19.96 -21.83 1.63
N GLN A 57 -18.94 -22.61 1.25
CA GLN A 57 -18.57 -22.90 -0.14
C GLN A 57 -19.20 -24.20 -0.68
N LEU A 58 -19.88 -24.97 0.18
CA LEU A 58 -20.50 -26.24 -0.20
C LEU A 58 -21.97 -26.01 -0.57
N ASP A 59 -22.44 -26.74 -1.55
CA ASP A 59 -23.86 -26.84 -1.87
C ASP A 59 -24.56 -27.73 -0.83
N LYS A 60 -24.04 -28.94 -0.64
CA LYS A 60 -24.61 -29.96 0.27
C LYS A 60 -23.56 -30.53 1.21
N THR A 61 -24.00 -31.02 2.34
CA THR A 61 -23.21 -31.75 3.33
C THR A 61 -23.26 -33.25 3.10
N PHE A 62 -22.15 -33.93 3.26
CA PHE A 62 -22.09 -35.40 3.24
C PHE A 62 -22.17 -35.94 4.68
N PRO A 63 -22.83 -37.08 4.94
CA PRO A 63 -23.54 -37.96 3.99
C PRO A 63 -25.03 -37.65 3.83
N THR A 64 -25.57 -36.69 4.58
CA THR A 64 -27.01 -36.44 4.68
C THR A 64 -27.62 -35.79 3.43
N GLY A 65 -26.78 -35.11 2.61
CA GLY A 65 -27.25 -34.36 1.45
C GLY A 65 -28.00 -33.06 1.78
N ASP A 66 -27.90 -32.59 3.04
CA ASP A 66 -28.54 -31.37 3.47
C ASP A 66 -27.91 -30.12 2.84
N CYS A 67 -28.69 -29.08 2.66
CA CYS A 67 -28.19 -27.78 2.21
C CYS A 67 -27.20 -27.20 3.23
N ALA A 68 -25.97 -27.03 2.83
CA ALA A 68 -24.88 -26.54 3.70
C ALA A 68 -25.19 -25.14 4.25
N MET A 69 -25.69 -24.23 3.40
CA MET A 69 -26.05 -22.88 3.81
C MET A 69 -27.28 -22.83 4.71
N CYS A 70 -28.25 -23.71 4.50
CA CYS A 70 -29.45 -23.80 5.37
C CYS A 70 -29.09 -24.20 6.83
N THR A 71 -28.07 -25.03 6.99
CA THR A 71 -27.53 -25.43 8.28
C THR A 71 -26.64 -24.34 8.89
N LEU A 72 -25.84 -23.67 8.06
CA LEU A 72 -24.86 -22.69 8.52
C LEU A 72 -25.48 -21.33 8.84
N SER A 73 -26.42 -20.84 8.02
CA SER A 73 -26.96 -19.47 8.10
C SER A 73 -27.56 -19.11 9.47
N PRO A 74 -28.37 -19.98 10.15
CA PRO A 74 -28.83 -19.68 11.48
C PRO A 74 -27.71 -19.46 12.49
N LYS A 75 -26.65 -20.27 12.43
CA LYS A 75 -25.50 -20.16 13.33
C LYS A 75 -24.67 -18.88 13.06
N LEU A 76 -24.57 -18.43 11.81
CA LEU A 76 -23.95 -17.14 11.47
C LEU A 76 -24.69 -15.98 12.14
N VAL A 77 -26.04 -16.00 12.05
CA VAL A 77 -26.89 -14.95 12.62
C VAL A 77 -26.83 -14.98 14.14
N GLU A 78 -26.88 -16.17 14.73
CA GLU A 78 -26.77 -16.35 16.18
C GLU A 78 -25.45 -15.80 16.71
N ALA A 79 -24.32 -16.17 16.10
CA ALA A 79 -23.01 -15.67 16.47
C ALA A 79 -22.89 -14.12 16.33
N ALA A 80 -23.49 -13.55 15.29
CA ALA A 80 -23.48 -12.10 15.08
C ALA A 80 -24.33 -11.32 16.08
N ARG A 81 -25.37 -11.94 16.62
CA ARG A 81 -26.30 -11.32 17.58
C ARG A 81 -25.96 -11.59 19.06
N ASN A 82 -25.09 -12.56 19.31
CA ASN A 82 -24.71 -12.90 20.67
C ASN A 82 -23.81 -11.81 21.27
N LYS A 83 -24.23 -11.22 22.38
CA LYS A 83 -23.52 -10.11 23.05
C LYS A 83 -22.15 -10.52 23.60
N ASN A 84 -21.98 -11.82 23.89
CA ASN A 84 -20.71 -12.35 24.38
C ASN A 84 -19.73 -12.73 23.26
N VAL A 85 -20.15 -12.75 21.98
CA VAL A 85 -19.28 -13.04 20.84
C VAL A 85 -18.88 -11.75 20.15
N GLU A 86 -17.58 -11.55 20.01
CA GLU A 86 -17.00 -10.47 19.22
C GLU A 86 -16.30 -11.04 17.99
N ILE A 87 -16.83 -10.73 16.82
CA ILE A 87 -16.32 -11.23 15.53
C ILE A 87 -15.25 -10.27 15.00
N ILE A 88 -14.03 -10.79 14.82
CA ILE A 88 -12.88 -10.04 14.29
C ILE A 88 -12.45 -10.67 12.97
N THR A 89 -12.87 -10.06 11.86
CA THR A 89 -12.53 -10.53 10.51
C THR A 89 -11.30 -9.82 9.94
N LEU A 90 -10.70 -10.39 8.91
CA LEU A 90 -9.44 -9.93 8.30
C LEU A 90 -8.27 -9.89 9.30
N ALA A 91 -8.24 -10.83 10.22
CA ALA A 91 -7.26 -10.87 11.30
C ALA A 91 -6.55 -12.22 11.38
N ASP A 92 -5.24 -12.16 11.60
CA ASP A 92 -4.36 -13.32 11.71
C ASP A 92 -3.63 -13.29 13.06
N ILE A 93 -3.52 -14.45 13.73
CA ILE A 93 -2.70 -14.59 14.94
C ILE A 93 -1.22 -14.50 14.54
N GLN A 94 -0.47 -13.62 15.19
CA GLN A 94 0.96 -13.46 14.95
C GLN A 94 1.78 -14.17 16.03
N LYS A 95 1.36 -14.04 17.29
CA LYS A 95 2.08 -14.61 18.42
C LYS A 95 1.11 -14.92 19.56
N VAL A 96 1.38 -16.02 20.24
CA VAL A 96 0.71 -16.40 21.51
C VAL A 96 1.80 -16.57 22.55
N SER A 97 1.63 -15.97 23.72
CA SER A 97 2.53 -16.09 24.87
C SER A 97 1.71 -16.14 26.15
N GLY A 98 2.35 -16.52 27.26
CA GLY A 98 1.70 -16.68 28.57
C GLY A 98 1.34 -18.12 28.87
N GLU A 99 0.54 -18.31 29.91
CA GLU A 99 0.15 -19.61 30.48
C GLU A 99 -1.38 -19.72 30.54
N PRO A 100 -1.94 -20.92 30.69
CA PRO A 100 -3.38 -21.13 30.84
C PRO A 100 -3.99 -20.18 31.90
N GLY A 101 -5.01 -19.44 31.50
CA GLY A 101 -5.67 -18.42 32.31
C GLY A 101 -5.08 -17.01 32.15
N ASN A 102 -3.90 -16.85 31.51
CA ASN A 102 -3.28 -15.54 31.29
C ASN A 102 -2.51 -15.51 29.94
N PHE A 103 -3.20 -15.84 28.85
CA PHE A 103 -2.61 -15.74 27.51
C PHE A 103 -2.59 -14.31 27.01
N GLN A 104 -1.49 -13.93 26.41
CA GLN A 104 -1.35 -12.72 25.63
C GLN A 104 -1.25 -13.08 24.15
N VAL A 105 -2.19 -12.59 23.35
CA VAL A 105 -2.28 -12.90 21.92
C VAL A 105 -2.11 -11.63 21.11
N GLU A 106 -1.11 -11.65 20.23
CA GLU A 106 -0.86 -10.58 19.26
C GLU A 106 -1.56 -10.92 17.94
N ILE A 107 -2.46 -10.05 17.50
CA ILE A 107 -3.20 -10.22 16.25
C ILE A 107 -2.84 -9.11 15.25
N ARG A 108 -2.69 -9.48 13.99
CA ARG A 108 -2.55 -8.53 12.87
C ARG A 108 -3.88 -8.39 12.16
N LYS A 109 -4.52 -7.24 12.31
CA LYS A 109 -5.76 -6.91 11.59
C LYS A 109 -5.43 -6.23 10.26
N ARG A 110 -5.89 -6.81 9.15
CA ARG A 110 -5.75 -6.25 7.81
C ARG A 110 -6.84 -5.22 7.54
N PRO A 111 -6.55 -4.12 6.83
CA PRO A 111 -7.55 -3.11 6.52
C PRO A 111 -8.59 -3.65 5.54
N ARG A 112 -9.86 -3.34 5.77
CA ARG A 112 -10.98 -3.70 4.89
C ARG A 112 -11.15 -2.70 3.73
N TYR A 113 -10.68 -1.47 3.89
CA TYR A 113 -10.84 -0.35 2.96
C TYR A 113 -12.29 0.07 2.69
N VAL A 114 -13.23 -0.48 3.40
CA VAL A 114 -14.67 -0.15 3.36
C VAL A 114 -15.12 0.18 4.78
N ASP A 115 -15.81 1.30 4.93
CA ASP A 115 -16.36 1.73 6.23
C ASP A 115 -17.55 0.84 6.61
N LEU A 116 -17.40 0.09 7.71
CA LEU A 116 -18.42 -0.83 8.22
C LEU A 116 -19.74 -0.15 8.59
N LYS A 117 -19.68 1.14 9.00
CA LYS A 117 -20.87 1.89 9.42
C LYS A 117 -21.64 2.48 8.25
N LYS A 118 -20.96 2.70 7.10
CA LYS A 118 -21.56 3.31 5.90
C LYS A 118 -21.98 2.27 4.86
N CYS A 119 -21.35 1.09 4.86
CA CYS A 119 -21.63 0.06 3.88
C CYS A 119 -22.95 -0.66 4.21
N ASN A 120 -23.93 -0.54 3.33
CA ASN A 120 -25.23 -1.24 3.39
C ASN A 120 -25.30 -2.48 2.48
N ALA A 121 -24.16 -2.87 1.88
CA ALA A 121 -24.04 -4.01 0.96
C ALA A 121 -24.90 -3.91 -0.33
N CYS A 122 -25.18 -2.71 -0.83
CA CYS A 122 -25.98 -2.50 -2.03
C CYS A 122 -25.40 -3.09 -3.33
N GLY A 123 -24.06 -3.24 -3.43
CA GLY A 123 -23.41 -3.85 -4.61
C GLY A 123 -22.90 -2.86 -5.66
N GLU A 124 -23.29 -1.59 -5.63
CA GLU A 124 -22.91 -0.56 -6.57
C GLU A 124 -21.38 -0.48 -6.82
N CYS A 125 -20.63 -0.56 -5.74
CA CYS A 125 -19.16 -0.53 -5.82
C CYS A 125 -18.57 -1.75 -6.56
N SER A 126 -19.24 -2.90 -6.51
CA SER A 126 -18.82 -4.11 -7.23
C SER A 126 -19.14 -4.00 -8.71
N LEU A 127 -20.26 -3.38 -9.07
CA LEU A 127 -20.63 -3.14 -10.46
C LEU A 127 -19.66 -2.15 -11.12
N ALA A 128 -19.28 -1.09 -10.41
CA ALA A 128 -18.33 -0.07 -10.90
C ALA A 128 -16.86 -0.51 -10.86
N CYS A 129 -16.53 -1.63 -10.23
CA CYS A 129 -15.14 -2.04 -10.09
C CYS A 129 -14.56 -2.61 -11.40
N PRO A 130 -13.48 -2.02 -11.97
CA PRO A 130 -12.89 -2.50 -13.23
C PRO A 130 -12.05 -3.78 -13.01
N VAL A 131 -11.54 -4.02 -11.80
CA VAL A 131 -10.60 -5.10 -11.51
C VAL A 131 -11.33 -6.40 -11.25
N SER A 132 -11.11 -7.41 -12.09
CA SER A 132 -11.58 -8.79 -11.89
C SER A 132 -10.43 -9.67 -11.41
N LEU A 133 -10.72 -10.54 -10.47
CA LEU A 133 -9.77 -11.48 -9.85
C LEU A 133 -10.39 -12.88 -9.86
N PRO A 134 -9.58 -13.96 -9.83
CA PRO A 134 -10.11 -15.30 -9.56
C PRO A 134 -10.89 -15.32 -8.25
N SER A 135 -12.00 -16.05 -8.22
CA SER A 135 -12.85 -16.17 -7.04
C SER A 135 -12.37 -17.30 -6.15
N GLU A 136 -11.84 -16.97 -4.98
CA GLU A 136 -11.39 -17.98 -4.01
C GLU A 136 -12.58 -18.75 -3.41
N PHE A 137 -13.78 -18.17 -3.47
CA PHE A 137 -14.98 -18.80 -2.95
C PHE A 137 -15.38 -20.04 -3.73
N ASP A 138 -15.29 -20.00 -5.06
CA ASP A 138 -15.58 -21.12 -5.97
C ASP A 138 -14.34 -21.84 -6.45
N ARG A 139 -13.24 -21.72 -5.74
CA ARG A 139 -11.95 -22.38 -6.07
C ARG A 139 -11.35 -21.95 -7.41
N GLU A 140 -11.52 -20.66 -7.72
CA GLU A 140 -10.99 -20.03 -8.94
C GLU A 140 -11.64 -20.54 -10.24
N LEU A 141 -12.79 -21.20 -10.14
CA LEU A 141 -13.58 -21.61 -11.30
C LEU A 141 -14.23 -20.43 -12.01
N GLY A 142 -14.53 -19.34 -11.29
CA GLY A 142 -15.05 -18.10 -11.82
C GLY A 142 -14.21 -16.90 -11.42
N THR A 143 -14.72 -15.71 -11.73
CA THR A 143 -14.09 -14.45 -11.36
C THR A 143 -14.99 -13.64 -10.44
N ARG A 144 -14.39 -12.82 -9.59
CA ARG A 144 -15.05 -11.81 -8.78
C ARG A 144 -14.36 -10.46 -8.91
N LYS A 145 -15.03 -9.41 -8.52
CA LYS A 145 -14.43 -8.06 -8.47
C LYS A 145 -13.46 -7.93 -7.27
N ALA A 146 -12.50 -7.01 -7.37
CA ALA A 146 -11.57 -6.72 -6.28
C ALA A 146 -12.30 -6.21 -5.03
N ILE A 147 -13.37 -5.43 -5.21
CA ILE A 147 -14.31 -5.10 -4.15
C ILE A 147 -15.45 -6.11 -4.19
N PHE A 148 -15.62 -6.87 -3.11
CA PHE A 148 -16.50 -8.03 -3.11
C PHE A 148 -17.07 -8.33 -1.73
N ARG A 149 -18.12 -9.12 -1.72
CA ARG A 149 -18.68 -9.83 -0.57
C ARG A 149 -18.59 -11.32 -0.89
N PRO A 150 -18.05 -12.18 -0.01
CA PRO A 150 -17.77 -13.58 -0.37
C PRO A 150 -18.99 -14.37 -0.81
N TYR A 151 -20.13 -14.14 -0.16
CA TYR A 151 -21.40 -14.80 -0.48
C TYR A 151 -22.58 -13.97 0.07
N PRO A 152 -23.82 -14.18 -0.39
CA PRO A 152 -24.97 -13.33 -0.05
C PRO A 152 -25.29 -13.22 1.44
N GLN A 153 -25.12 -14.29 2.23
CA GLN A 153 -25.40 -14.34 3.68
C GLN A 153 -24.16 -14.04 4.52
N ALA A 154 -23.11 -13.50 3.92
CA ALA A 154 -21.85 -13.23 4.62
C ALA A 154 -22.03 -12.34 5.85
N ILE A 155 -21.36 -12.69 6.94
CA ILE A 155 -21.31 -11.90 8.17
C ILE A 155 -19.85 -11.56 8.47
N PRO A 156 -19.52 -10.28 8.67
CA PRO A 156 -20.39 -9.10 8.56
C PRO A 156 -20.89 -8.88 7.13
N ASN A 157 -22.15 -8.40 6.97
CA ASN A 157 -22.77 -8.14 5.70
C ASN A 157 -22.28 -6.82 5.10
N VAL A 158 -21.01 -6.79 4.72
CA VAL A 158 -20.33 -5.62 4.16
C VAL A 158 -19.32 -6.05 3.09
N TYR A 159 -19.06 -5.17 2.17
CA TYR A 159 -17.99 -5.39 1.18
C TYR A 159 -16.60 -5.26 1.80
N GLY A 160 -15.63 -5.87 1.18
CA GLY A 160 -14.22 -5.71 1.45
C GLY A 160 -13.46 -5.60 0.15
N ILE A 161 -12.24 -5.09 0.20
CA ILE A 161 -11.36 -5.04 -0.96
C ILE A 161 -10.22 -6.02 -0.73
N SER A 162 -10.06 -6.99 -1.62
CA SER A 162 -8.83 -7.79 -1.64
C SER A 162 -7.77 -7.06 -2.45
N LYS A 163 -6.54 -7.12 -1.98
CA LYS A 163 -5.43 -6.70 -2.82
C LYS A 163 -5.32 -7.69 -3.98
N ALA A 164 -5.25 -7.18 -5.21
CA ALA A 164 -4.76 -7.96 -6.32
C ALA A 164 -3.35 -8.46 -5.95
N THR A 165 -3.08 -9.73 -6.20
CA THR A 165 -1.73 -10.27 -6.10
C THR A 165 -0.89 -9.59 -7.19
N GLY A 166 0.19 -8.89 -6.78
CA GLY A 166 1.06 -8.21 -7.72
C GLY A 166 1.19 -6.70 -7.47
N ARG A 167 1.85 -6.03 -8.39
CA ARG A 167 2.01 -4.58 -8.38
C ARG A 167 0.87 -3.93 -9.15
N ALA A 168 0.45 -2.72 -8.73
CA ALA A 168 -0.46 -1.92 -9.52
C ALA A 168 0.11 -1.72 -10.94
N PRO A 169 -0.72 -1.79 -12.02
CA PRO A 169 -0.23 -1.65 -13.39
C PRO A 169 0.59 -0.38 -13.59
N CYS A 170 0.14 0.75 -13.07
CA CYS A 170 0.87 2.02 -13.14
C CYS A 170 2.24 2.00 -12.44
N LYS A 171 2.42 1.17 -11.41
CA LYS A 171 3.73 0.96 -10.76
C LYS A 171 4.56 -0.09 -11.50
N ALA A 172 3.92 -1.11 -12.05
CA ALA A 172 4.60 -2.19 -12.78
C ALA A 172 5.17 -1.68 -14.12
N SER A 173 4.43 -0.85 -14.83
CA SER A 173 4.84 -0.25 -16.11
C SER A 173 5.85 0.90 -15.96
N CYS A 174 6.00 1.47 -14.75
CA CYS A 174 6.98 2.52 -14.51
C CYS A 174 8.40 1.94 -14.48
N PRO A 175 9.33 2.34 -15.39
CA PRO A 175 10.70 1.81 -15.40
C PRO A 175 11.46 2.07 -14.09
N ALA A 176 11.19 3.21 -13.42
CA ALA A 176 11.77 3.54 -12.12
C ALA A 176 11.02 2.90 -10.94
N GLY A 177 9.87 2.27 -11.16
CA GLY A 177 9.06 1.65 -10.11
C GLY A 177 8.47 2.64 -9.11
N VAL A 178 8.22 3.88 -9.51
CA VAL A 178 7.63 4.93 -8.67
C VAL A 178 6.27 4.50 -8.15
N ASN A 179 5.98 4.79 -6.89
CA ASN A 179 4.69 4.50 -6.29
C ASN A 179 3.61 5.51 -6.73
N VAL A 180 3.09 5.31 -7.95
CA VAL A 180 2.11 6.22 -8.57
C VAL A 180 0.84 6.35 -7.72
N GLN A 181 0.29 5.26 -7.24
CA GLN A 181 -0.89 5.29 -6.37
C GLN A 181 -0.65 6.08 -5.09
N GLY A 182 0.56 5.94 -4.50
CA GLY A 182 0.93 6.60 -3.26
C GLY A 182 0.93 8.12 -3.41
N TYR A 183 1.65 8.67 -4.40
CA TYR A 183 1.71 10.12 -4.53
C TYR A 183 0.39 10.72 -5.02
N VAL A 184 -0.38 10.03 -5.88
CA VAL A 184 -1.72 10.50 -6.29
C VAL A 184 -2.67 10.58 -5.09
N ALA A 185 -2.67 9.57 -4.22
CA ALA A 185 -3.49 9.56 -3.02
C ALA A 185 -3.09 10.67 -2.02
N LEU A 186 -1.80 10.97 -1.90
CA LEU A 186 -1.31 12.05 -1.04
C LEU A 186 -1.69 13.42 -1.59
N ILE A 187 -1.61 13.63 -2.92
CA ILE A 187 -2.08 14.88 -3.56
C ILE A 187 -3.58 15.08 -3.30
N ALA A 188 -4.39 14.03 -3.44
CA ALA A 188 -5.82 14.09 -3.16
C ALA A 188 -6.15 14.44 -1.69
N GLN A 189 -5.22 14.20 -0.77
CA GLN A 189 -5.32 14.58 0.65
C GLN A 189 -4.73 15.97 0.93
N GLY A 190 -4.23 16.70 -0.07
CA GLY A 190 -3.54 17.98 0.11
C GLY A 190 -2.11 17.88 0.66
N LYS A 191 -1.56 16.65 0.75
CA LYS A 191 -0.21 16.37 1.27
C LYS A 191 0.83 16.39 0.15
N ILE A 192 1.03 17.59 -0.42
CA ILE A 192 1.82 17.74 -1.66
C ILE A 192 3.30 17.44 -1.43
N LYS A 193 3.86 17.86 -0.29
CA LYS A 193 5.27 17.60 0.04
C LYS A 193 5.55 16.11 0.21
N GLU A 194 4.71 15.40 0.96
CA GLU A 194 4.85 13.95 1.13
C GLU A 194 4.68 13.20 -0.21
N ALA A 195 3.79 13.70 -1.08
CA ALA A 195 3.64 13.14 -2.43
C ALA A 195 4.92 13.28 -3.25
N TYR A 196 5.55 14.45 -3.22
CA TYR A 196 6.82 14.71 -3.86
C TYR A 196 7.93 13.81 -3.32
N ASP A 197 8.01 13.62 -1.99
CA ASP A 197 9.00 12.77 -1.36
C ASP A 197 8.86 11.30 -1.80
N VAL A 198 7.62 10.80 -1.89
CA VAL A 198 7.33 9.45 -2.43
C VAL A 198 7.80 9.29 -3.88
N VAL A 199 7.68 10.33 -4.71
CA VAL A 199 8.22 10.30 -6.07
C VAL A 199 9.74 10.24 -6.04
N ARG A 200 10.37 11.06 -5.19
CA ARG A 200 11.81 11.22 -5.10
C ARG A 200 12.53 9.98 -4.59
N GLU A 201 11.87 9.12 -3.82
CA GLU A 201 12.43 7.82 -3.40
C GLU A 201 12.95 6.96 -4.56
N ARG A 202 12.38 7.09 -5.75
CA ARG A 202 12.70 6.29 -6.94
C ARG A 202 13.02 7.11 -8.17
N CYS A 203 12.77 8.40 -8.15
CA CYS A 203 12.98 9.31 -9.25
C CYS A 203 13.69 10.57 -8.74
N PRO A 204 15.03 10.63 -8.82
CA PRO A 204 15.80 11.74 -8.27
C PRO A 204 15.51 13.10 -8.95
N LEU A 205 14.95 13.08 -10.15
CA LEU A 205 14.63 14.26 -10.98
C LEU A 205 13.11 14.33 -11.27
N PRO A 206 12.23 14.53 -10.24
CA PRO A 206 10.79 14.49 -10.42
C PRO A 206 10.24 15.59 -11.34
N ALA A 207 10.78 16.82 -11.30
CA ALA A 207 10.34 17.91 -12.15
C ALA A 207 10.70 17.70 -13.62
N VAL A 208 11.88 17.13 -13.89
CA VAL A 208 12.29 16.68 -15.24
C VAL A 208 11.36 15.60 -15.74
N CYS A 209 11.17 14.51 -14.95
CA CYS A 209 10.29 13.42 -15.33
C CYS A 209 8.84 13.86 -15.50
N GLY A 210 8.37 14.85 -14.73
CA GLY A 210 7.04 15.43 -14.87
C GLY A 210 6.82 16.12 -16.24
N ARG A 211 7.90 16.49 -16.93
CA ARG A 211 7.85 17.21 -18.23
C ARG A 211 8.16 16.32 -19.43
N VAL A 212 9.06 15.34 -19.28
CA VAL A 212 9.59 14.61 -20.45
C VAL A 212 9.29 13.11 -20.44
N CYS A 213 8.73 12.57 -19.38
CA CYS A 213 8.36 11.15 -19.30
C CYS A 213 7.29 10.77 -20.33
N GLN A 214 7.43 9.60 -20.94
CA GLN A 214 6.46 9.02 -21.88
C GLN A 214 5.20 8.46 -21.18
N HIS A 215 5.15 8.50 -19.85
CA HIS A 215 4.05 8.14 -18.95
C HIS A 215 3.38 6.76 -19.22
N PRO A 216 4.13 5.64 -19.32
CA PRO A 216 3.53 4.32 -19.55
C PRO A 216 2.56 3.91 -18.42
N CYS A 217 2.66 4.53 -17.26
CA CYS A 217 1.70 4.36 -16.16
C CYS A 217 0.28 4.83 -16.49
N GLU A 218 0.12 5.79 -17.40
CA GLU A 218 -1.18 6.26 -17.88
C GLU A 218 -1.73 5.33 -18.95
N THR A 219 -0.88 4.79 -19.82
CA THR A 219 -1.26 3.79 -20.82
C THR A 219 -1.83 2.52 -20.16
N GLU A 220 -1.19 2.06 -19.10
CA GLU A 220 -1.58 0.86 -18.36
C GLU A 220 -2.54 1.15 -17.18
N CYS A 221 -3.21 2.29 -17.21
CA CYS A 221 -4.10 2.67 -16.12
C CYS A 221 -5.42 1.90 -16.19
N ASN A 222 -5.81 1.23 -15.09
CA ASN A 222 -7.10 0.53 -15.02
C ASN A 222 -8.32 1.45 -15.24
N ARG A 223 -8.16 2.77 -15.12
CA ARG A 223 -9.24 3.70 -15.41
C ARG A 223 -9.56 3.80 -16.90
N ASN A 224 -8.64 3.42 -17.78
CA ASN A 224 -8.90 3.33 -19.23
C ASN A 224 -10.08 2.42 -19.57
N ASP A 225 -10.40 1.46 -18.66
CA ASP A 225 -11.56 0.57 -18.84
C ASP A 225 -12.90 1.23 -18.46
N ILE A 226 -12.87 2.45 -17.88
CA ILE A 226 -14.07 3.15 -17.40
C ILE A 226 -14.25 4.48 -18.10
N ASP A 227 -13.21 5.31 -18.11
CA ASP A 227 -13.24 6.69 -18.62
C ASP A 227 -11.85 7.10 -19.16
N GLU A 228 -11.08 7.88 -18.42
CA GLU A 228 -9.76 8.38 -18.78
C GLU A 228 -8.71 7.99 -17.75
N PRO A 229 -7.43 7.81 -18.16
CA PRO A 229 -6.36 7.52 -17.23
C PRO A 229 -6.16 8.67 -16.24
N VAL A 230 -5.67 8.34 -15.05
CA VAL A 230 -5.21 9.36 -14.12
C VAL A 230 -4.00 10.07 -14.72
N ALA A 231 -4.03 11.40 -14.83
CA ALA A 231 -2.94 12.24 -15.35
C ALA A 231 -1.72 12.21 -14.41
N ALA A 232 -1.12 11.03 -14.27
CA ALA A 232 -0.07 10.74 -13.29
C ALA A 232 1.20 11.57 -13.53
N ARG A 233 1.58 11.79 -14.79
CA ARG A 233 2.73 12.63 -15.14
C ARG A 233 2.49 14.10 -14.73
N ASP A 234 1.32 14.63 -15.01
CA ASP A 234 1.02 16.03 -14.73
C ASP A 234 0.84 16.27 -13.23
N LEU A 235 0.27 15.31 -12.50
CA LEU A 235 0.23 15.34 -11.03
C LEU A 235 1.63 15.30 -10.42
N LYS A 236 2.55 14.51 -10.97
CA LYS A 236 3.96 14.51 -10.57
C LYS A 236 4.63 15.86 -10.84
N ARG A 237 4.37 16.45 -12.01
CA ARG A 237 4.83 17.79 -12.35
C ARG A 237 4.29 18.82 -11.37
N PHE A 238 2.98 18.80 -11.11
CA PHE A 238 2.34 19.68 -10.15
C PHE A 238 3.01 19.61 -8.77
N ALA A 239 3.23 18.41 -8.24
CA ALA A 239 3.86 18.25 -6.94
C ALA A 239 5.28 18.82 -6.91
N ALA A 240 6.08 18.58 -7.98
CA ALA A 240 7.43 19.09 -8.08
C ALA A 240 7.47 20.62 -8.20
N ASP A 241 6.63 21.20 -9.06
CA ASP A 241 6.56 22.65 -9.26
C ASP A 241 6.04 23.36 -7.98
N TYR A 242 5.08 22.76 -7.28
CA TYR A 242 4.59 23.28 -6.01
C TYR A 242 5.69 23.33 -4.94
N VAL A 243 6.41 22.22 -4.75
CA VAL A 243 7.49 22.15 -3.76
C VAL A 243 8.62 23.12 -4.13
N TYR A 244 8.96 23.23 -5.41
CA TYR A 244 9.95 24.22 -5.87
C TYR A 244 9.55 25.65 -5.55
N ALA A 245 8.29 26.03 -5.83
CA ALA A 245 7.78 27.39 -5.55
C ALA A 245 7.73 27.69 -4.04
N HIS A 246 7.52 26.70 -3.19
CA HIS A 246 7.35 26.86 -1.73
C HIS A 246 8.52 26.26 -0.92
N ARG A 247 9.68 26.05 -1.53
CA ARG A 247 10.82 25.33 -0.93
C ARG A 247 11.27 25.89 0.42
N ASN A 248 11.21 27.21 0.59
CA ASN A 248 11.63 27.87 1.83
C ASN A 248 10.65 27.58 2.96
N ASP A 249 9.35 27.62 2.68
CA ASP A 249 8.29 27.38 3.65
C ASP A 249 8.22 25.89 4.02
N LEU A 250 8.40 25.03 3.03
CA LEU A 250 8.37 23.57 3.18
C LEU A 250 9.70 23.00 3.68
N LYS A 251 10.73 23.82 3.85
CA LYS A 251 12.09 23.38 4.24
C LYS A 251 12.58 22.23 3.37
N ASP A 252 12.39 22.35 2.02
CA ASP A 252 12.83 21.33 1.07
C ASP A 252 14.36 21.37 0.93
N VAL A 253 15.02 20.82 1.93
CA VAL A 253 16.47 20.68 1.99
C VAL A 253 16.80 19.19 1.89
N PRO A 254 17.72 18.80 1.00
CA PRO A 254 18.11 17.40 0.91
C PRO A 254 18.73 16.92 2.22
N LEU A 255 18.32 15.73 2.63
CA LEU A 255 19.01 15.05 3.71
C LEU A 255 20.40 14.70 3.21
N VAL A 256 21.44 15.27 3.83
CA VAL A 256 22.82 14.87 3.58
C VAL A 256 23.09 13.58 4.35
N PRO A 257 23.18 12.42 3.68
CA PRO A 257 23.42 11.16 4.36
C PRO A 257 24.81 11.19 5.03
N GLN A 258 24.92 10.66 6.24
CA GLN A 258 26.23 10.49 6.88
C GLN A 258 27.09 9.57 6.01
N MET A 259 28.37 9.90 5.88
CA MET A 259 29.33 9.03 5.21
C MET A 259 29.58 7.79 6.09
N GLN A 260 29.02 6.68 5.67
CA GLN A 260 29.15 5.38 6.37
C GLN A 260 30.21 4.49 5.72
N GLN A 261 30.54 4.75 4.46
CA GLN A 261 31.49 3.97 3.66
C GLN A 261 32.79 4.75 3.51
N LYS A 262 33.93 4.03 3.57
CA LYS A 262 35.26 4.62 3.40
C LYS A 262 35.60 4.86 1.93
N GLU A 263 35.00 4.08 1.05
CA GLU A 263 35.25 4.12 -0.38
C GLU A 263 34.68 5.39 -1.01
N ARG A 264 35.45 5.98 -1.92
CA ARG A 264 35.00 7.08 -2.76
C ARG A 264 34.75 6.56 -4.17
N ILE A 265 33.63 6.96 -4.76
CA ILE A 265 33.19 6.47 -6.07
C ILE A 265 33.24 7.61 -7.07
N ALA A 266 33.89 7.36 -8.19
CA ALA A 266 33.89 8.24 -9.35
C ALA A 266 32.74 7.83 -10.30
N VAL A 267 31.92 8.79 -10.68
CA VAL A 267 30.88 8.63 -11.69
C VAL A 267 31.31 9.42 -12.94
N VAL A 268 31.47 8.73 -14.06
CA VAL A 268 31.85 9.35 -15.32
C VAL A 268 30.63 9.67 -16.15
N GLY A 269 30.37 10.95 -16.38
CA GLY A 269 29.21 11.50 -17.07
C GLY A 269 28.12 12.02 -16.11
N GLY A 270 27.80 13.30 -16.19
CA GLY A 270 26.79 14.00 -15.40
C GLY A 270 25.45 14.11 -16.10
N GLY A 271 25.11 13.17 -16.98
CA GLY A 271 23.79 13.04 -17.59
C GLY A 271 22.79 12.39 -16.63
N PRO A 272 21.54 12.09 -17.07
CA PRO A 272 20.50 11.56 -16.21
C PRO A 272 20.90 10.25 -15.52
N ALA A 273 21.61 9.36 -16.20
CA ALA A 273 22.08 8.11 -15.64
C ALA A 273 23.12 8.33 -14.54
N GLY A 274 24.13 9.18 -14.80
CA GLY A 274 25.17 9.48 -13.82
C GLY A 274 24.63 10.24 -12.61
N LEU A 275 23.74 11.20 -12.80
CA LEU A 275 23.07 11.91 -11.72
C LEU A 275 22.26 10.95 -10.83
N THR A 276 21.52 9.99 -11.45
CA THR A 276 20.77 8.98 -10.70
C THR A 276 21.72 8.06 -9.94
N ALA A 277 22.75 7.53 -10.59
CA ALA A 277 23.73 6.66 -9.94
C ALA A 277 24.45 7.35 -8.78
N ALA A 278 24.85 8.61 -8.96
CA ALA A 278 25.49 9.40 -7.91
C ALA A 278 24.55 9.61 -6.70
N THR A 279 23.26 9.87 -6.94
CA THR A 279 22.25 10.03 -5.90
C THR A 279 22.05 8.72 -5.13
N ASP A 280 21.90 7.60 -5.82
CA ASP A 280 21.71 6.30 -5.18
C ASP A 280 22.94 5.89 -4.34
N LEU A 281 24.13 6.12 -4.85
CA LEU A 281 25.38 5.83 -4.13
C LEU A 281 25.55 6.75 -2.92
N ARG A 282 25.24 8.02 -3.07
CA ARG A 282 25.31 8.99 -1.97
C ARG A 282 24.31 8.66 -0.87
N SER A 283 23.10 8.24 -1.24
CA SER A 283 22.07 7.79 -0.29
C SER A 283 22.49 6.55 0.51
N LYS A 284 23.39 5.75 -0.04
CA LYS A 284 24.00 4.60 0.65
C LYS A 284 25.23 4.96 1.51
N GLY A 285 25.56 6.24 1.60
CA GLY A 285 26.64 6.74 2.44
C GLY A 285 28.02 6.77 1.79
N TYR A 286 28.15 6.55 0.48
CA TYR A 286 29.44 6.68 -0.21
C TYR A 286 29.79 8.14 -0.50
N GLY A 287 31.10 8.47 -0.49
CA GLY A 287 31.60 9.71 -1.06
C GLY A 287 31.56 9.61 -2.60
N VAL A 288 30.88 10.54 -3.27
CA VAL A 288 30.68 10.48 -4.73
C VAL A 288 31.19 11.74 -5.40
N THR A 289 31.97 11.57 -6.48
CA THR A 289 32.42 12.66 -7.35
C THR A 289 31.99 12.37 -8.79
N ILE A 290 31.24 13.28 -9.40
CA ILE A 290 30.86 13.22 -10.82
C ILE A 290 31.90 13.93 -11.64
N PHE A 291 32.41 13.31 -12.70
CA PHE A 291 33.30 13.90 -13.72
C PHE A 291 32.52 14.04 -15.02
N ASP A 292 32.45 15.24 -15.57
CA ASP A 292 31.79 15.48 -16.85
C ASP A 292 32.69 16.31 -17.78
N ALA A 293 32.79 15.92 -19.04
CA ALA A 293 33.56 16.64 -20.05
C ALA A 293 32.94 17.99 -20.43
N MET A 294 31.61 18.12 -20.21
CA MET A 294 30.89 19.37 -20.52
C MET A 294 30.97 20.36 -19.35
N PRO A 295 30.80 21.66 -19.61
CA PRO A 295 30.89 22.69 -18.57
C PRO A 295 29.71 22.68 -17.59
N LEU A 296 28.58 22.07 -17.96
CA LEU A 296 27.40 21.99 -17.14
C LEU A 296 26.87 20.57 -17.11
N LEU A 297 26.41 20.12 -15.92
CA LEU A 297 25.75 18.83 -15.74
C LEU A 297 24.37 18.81 -16.41
N GLY A 298 23.86 17.61 -16.64
CA GLY A 298 22.53 17.34 -17.20
C GLY A 298 22.56 16.53 -18.49
N GLY A 299 23.72 16.49 -19.20
CA GLY A 299 23.87 15.71 -20.42
C GLY A 299 22.75 15.99 -21.43
N MET A 300 22.10 14.95 -21.97
CA MET A 300 21.03 15.09 -22.96
C MET A 300 19.81 15.87 -22.45
N LEU A 301 19.57 15.94 -21.15
CA LEU A 301 18.50 16.79 -20.58
C LEU A 301 18.77 18.27 -20.87
N ARG A 302 20.03 18.68 -20.91
CA ARG A 302 20.46 20.07 -21.15
C ARG A 302 20.72 20.37 -22.60
N TYR A 303 21.42 19.46 -23.27
CA TYR A 303 21.96 19.71 -24.62
C TYR A 303 21.07 19.14 -25.74
N GLY A 304 20.14 18.21 -25.40
CA GLY A 304 19.27 17.56 -26.39
C GLY A 304 17.82 17.97 -26.32
N ILE A 305 17.28 18.29 -25.10
CA ILE A 305 15.88 18.64 -24.94
C ILE A 305 15.70 20.15 -25.11
N PRO A 306 14.78 20.61 -26.00
CA PRO A 306 14.50 22.02 -26.16
C PRO A 306 14.03 22.71 -24.88
N ARG A 307 14.47 23.95 -24.65
CA ARG A 307 14.16 24.69 -23.41
C ARG A 307 12.67 24.99 -23.19
N TYR A 308 11.89 25.06 -24.28
CA TYR A 308 10.44 25.23 -24.15
C TYR A 308 9.75 23.99 -23.55
N ARG A 309 10.38 22.81 -23.65
CA ARG A 309 9.88 21.55 -23.05
C ARG A 309 10.47 21.30 -21.66
N LEU A 310 11.76 21.57 -21.49
CA LEU A 310 12.46 21.46 -20.21
C LEU A 310 13.21 22.78 -19.94
N PRO A 311 12.60 23.70 -19.17
CA PRO A 311 13.25 24.95 -18.80
C PRO A 311 14.57 24.73 -18.06
N GLY A 312 15.56 25.59 -18.33
CA GLY A 312 16.90 25.43 -17.76
C GLY A 312 16.96 25.60 -16.26
N ASP A 313 16.18 26.55 -15.72
CA ASP A 313 16.05 26.82 -14.30
C ASP A 313 15.48 25.62 -13.51
N VAL A 314 14.51 24.91 -14.09
CA VAL A 314 13.97 23.69 -13.50
C VAL A 314 15.03 22.59 -13.43
N LEU A 315 15.80 22.40 -14.50
CA LEU A 315 16.88 21.43 -14.51
C LEU A 315 18.00 21.81 -13.55
N ASP A 316 18.38 23.09 -13.51
CA ASP A 316 19.41 23.60 -12.62
C ASP A 316 19.01 23.41 -11.15
N HIS A 317 17.77 23.67 -10.83
CA HIS A 317 17.25 23.44 -9.46
C HIS A 317 17.35 21.97 -9.06
N GLU A 318 16.91 21.04 -9.92
CA GLU A 318 16.97 19.62 -9.61
C GLU A 318 18.43 19.13 -9.47
N ILE A 319 19.33 19.57 -10.34
CA ILE A 319 20.74 19.22 -10.24
C ILE A 319 21.36 19.79 -8.96
N GLN A 320 21.07 21.06 -8.63
CA GLN A 320 21.57 21.67 -7.41
C GLN A 320 21.10 20.92 -6.16
N TYR A 321 19.83 20.51 -6.11
CA TYR A 321 19.31 19.70 -5.01
C TYR A 321 20.12 18.41 -4.82
N LEU A 322 20.52 17.73 -5.92
CA LEU A 322 21.34 16.53 -5.85
C LEU A 322 22.76 16.84 -5.36
N LEU A 323 23.35 17.94 -5.79
CA LEU A 323 24.68 18.37 -5.34
C LEU A 323 24.66 18.73 -3.86
N ASP A 324 23.58 19.34 -3.37
CA ASP A 324 23.39 19.69 -1.97
C ASP A 324 23.31 18.47 -1.04
N MET A 325 23.11 17.26 -1.58
CA MET A 325 23.28 15.99 -0.85
C MET A 325 24.76 15.70 -0.51
N GLY A 326 25.70 16.53 -0.94
CA GLY A 326 27.12 16.33 -0.76
C GLY A 326 27.79 15.52 -1.88
N ILE A 327 27.26 15.61 -3.10
CA ILE A 327 27.87 15.05 -4.30
C ILE A 327 28.82 16.10 -4.88
N GLU A 328 30.10 15.76 -5.05
CA GLU A 328 31.07 16.62 -5.72
C GLU A 328 30.87 16.55 -7.24
N ALA A 329 31.04 17.68 -7.94
CA ALA A 329 31.00 17.73 -9.39
C ALA A 329 32.31 18.39 -9.95
N ARG A 330 32.92 17.72 -10.91
CA ARG A 330 34.07 18.22 -11.70
C ARG A 330 33.68 18.27 -13.17
N THR A 331 33.20 19.42 -13.58
CA THR A 331 32.83 19.70 -14.96
C THR A 331 34.05 20.09 -15.78
N SER A 332 33.92 20.20 -17.10
CA SER A 332 35.03 20.46 -18.04
C SER A 332 36.24 19.51 -17.84
N THR A 333 35.95 18.30 -17.33
CA THR A 333 36.96 17.29 -17.02
C THR A 333 36.68 16.01 -17.80
N ARG A 334 37.44 15.80 -18.85
CA ARG A 334 37.32 14.59 -19.67
C ARG A 334 38.13 13.46 -19.04
N VAL A 335 37.49 12.37 -18.73
CA VAL A 335 38.18 11.12 -18.36
C VAL A 335 38.53 10.40 -19.65
N ALA A 336 39.83 10.32 -19.93
CA ALA A 336 40.36 9.57 -21.04
C ALA A 336 40.88 8.25 -20.50
N ASP A 337 40.40 7.13 -21.03
CA ASP A 337 40.69 5.77 -20.60
C ASP A 337 40.42 5.49 -19.09
N PRO A 338 39.36 4.78 -18.75
CA PRO A 338 39.07 4.40 -17.36
C PRO A 338 39.95 3.24 -16.89
#